data_edd0d604cd6fa3e152323f16501cd4ed
#
_entry.id   edd0d604cd6fa3e152323f16501cd4ed
#
_cell.length_a   1.000
_cell.length_b   1.000
_cell.length_c   1.000
_cell.angle_alpha   90.00
_cell.angle_beta   90.00
_cell.angle_gamma   90.00
#
_symmetry.space_group_name_H-M   'P 1'
#
loop_
_entity.id
_entity.type
_entity.pdbx_description
1 polymer ?
#
loop_
_entity_poly.entity_id
_entity_poly.type
_entity_poly.pdbx_seq_one_letter_code
_entity_poly.pdbx_strand_id
1 'polypeptide(L)'
;MDERLKGYKDVFADHPGVKVVEVFNIKGDAGNAFDRTQHWLTEKGVEHIDAFVCLEASSGKDVAEAVRRNNATDRLIVAMDTDEATLGLVKSGLIDATIAQKPFTMTFFGLKQLDDVHHYPVDLKRDFATDSFSPFPRFVDTGVSLVDKVNVDLYIQGRQEAQSK
;
A
#
# COMPACT_ATOMS: atom_id res chain seq x y z
N MET A 1 4.99 5.10 6.40
CA MET A 1 5.45 3.70 6.16
C MET A 1 5.41 2.87 7.44
N ASP A 2 5.86 3.39 8.56
CA ASP A 2 5.94 2.66 9.83
C ASP A 2 4.59 2.12 10.32
N GLU A 3 3.50 2.89 10.17
CA GLU A 3 2.16 2.46 10.53
C GLU A 3 1.66 1.27 9.68
N ARG A 4 1.97 1.27 8.37
CA ARG A 4 1.64 0.13 7.50
C ARG A 4 2.40 -1.12 7.91
N LEU A 5 3.70 -0.99 8.15
CA LEU A 5 4.53 -2.09 8.63
C LEU A 5 4.05 -2.60 9.99
N LYS A 6 3.67 -1.68 10.89
CA LYS A 6 3.11 -2.03 12.19
C LYS A 6 1.85 -2.87 12.03
N GLY A 7 0.91 -2.45 11.16
CA GLY A 7 -0.33 -3.19 10.91
C GLY A 7 -0.08 -4.63 10.45
N TYR A 8 0.88 -4.84 9.52
CA TYR A 8 1.27 -6.20 9.13
C TYR A 8 1.85 -7.00 10.29
N LYS A 9 2.75 -6.40 11.08
CA LYS A 9 3.36 -7.08 12.23
C LYS A 9 2.33 -7.44 13.30
N ASP A 10 1.36 -6.56 13.55
CA ASP A 10 0.31 -6.82 14.52
C ASP A 10 -0.54 -8.05 14.10
N VAL A 11 -0.90 -8.14 12.82
CA VAL A 11 -1.64 -9.32 12.29
C VAL A 11 -0.75 -10.58 12.33
N PHE A 12 0.50 -10.50 11.91
CA PHE A 12 1.39 -11.67 11.88
C PHE A 12 1.73 -12.21 13.26
N ALA A 13 1.61 -11.39 14.31
CA ALA A 13 1.79 -11.86 15.70
C ALA A 13 0.78 -12.95 16.08
N ASP A 14 -0.42 -12.92 15.49
CA ASP A 14 -1.47 -13.94 15.71
C ASP A 14 -1.31 -15.15 14.77
N HIS A 15 -0.33 -15.12 13.86
CA HIS A 15 -0.07 -16.17 12.88
C HIS A 15 1.38 -16.69 12.97
N PRO A 16 1.70 -17.57 13.94
CA PRO A 16 3.08 -18.02 14.23
C PRO A 16 3.75 -18.77 13.06
N GLY A 17 2.97 -19.21 12.07
CA GLY A 17 3.49 -19.78 10.84
C GLY A 17 4.03 -18.75 9.85
N VAL A 18 3.80 -17.45 10.06
CA VAL A 18 4.28 -16.36 9.20
C VAL A 18 5.54 -15.76 9.80
N LYS A 19 6.64 -15.83 9.05
CA LYS A 19 7.93 -15.26 9.45
C LYS A 19 8.28 -14.07 8.54
N VAL A 20 8.49 -12.91 9.12
CA VAL A 20 9.07 -11.76 8.41
C VAL A 20 10.60 -11.95 8.35
N VAL A 21 11.11 -12.29 7.17
CA VAL A 21 12.53 -12.55 6.96
C VAL A 21 13.32 -11.25 6.89
N GLU A 22 12.79 -10.26 6.16
CA GLU A 22 13.43 -8.97 6.00
C GLU A 22 12.41 -7.83 5.87
N VAL A 23 12.80 -6.65 6.32
CA VAL A 23 12.14 -5.38 6.00
C VAL A 23 13.16 -4.50 5.28
N PHE A 24 12.94 -4.27 3.98
CA PHE A 24 13.86 -3.52 3.14
C PHE A 24 13.30 -2.13 2.80
N ASN A 25 14.12 -1.09 2.99
CA ASN A 25 13.77 0.27 2.64
C ASN A 25 14.31 0.60 1.24
N ILE A 26 13.41 0.80 0.29
CA ILE A 26 13.77 1.14 -1.11
C ILE A 26 14.26 2.58 -1.29
N LYS A 27 14.20 3.43 -0.26
CA LYS A 27 14.63 4.83 -0.29
C LYS A 27 13.99 5.66 -1.41
N GLY A 28 12.74 5.34 -1.77
CA GLY A 28 12.01 5.99 -2.86
C GLY A 28 12.43 5.59 -4.28
N ASP A 29 13.34 4.63 -4.41
CA ASP A 29 13.78 4.10 -5.71
C ASP A 29 13.22 2.68 -5.93
N ALA A 30 12.33 2.55 -6.90
CA ALA A 30 11.69 1.29 -7.25
C ALA A 30 12.70 0.24 -7.79
N GLY A 31 13.79 0.67 -8.43
CA GLY A 31 14.86 -0.21 -8.88
C GLY A 31 15.49 -1.00 -7.72
N ASN A 32 15.60 -0.39 -6.55
CA ASN A 32 16.06 -1.09 -5.35
C ASN A 32 15.11 -2.23 -4.93
N ALA A 33 13.80 -2.11 -5.20
CA ALA A 33 12.84 -3.20 -4.95
C ALA A 33 13.08 -4.37 -5.90
N PHE A 34 13.30 -4.08 -7.20
CA PHE A 34 13.66 -5.09 -8.18
C PHE A 34 14.94 -5.83 -7.78
N ASP A 35 16.03 -5.10 -7.54
CA ASP A 35 17.35 -5.69 -7.22
C ASP A 35 17.29 -6.54 -5.95
N ARG A 36 16.60 -6.06 -4.91
CA ARG A 36 16.45 -6.81 -3.66
C ARG A 36 15.62 -8.08 -3.83
N THR A 37 14.54 -7.99 -4.60
CA THR A 37 13.72 -9.17 -4.93
C THR A 37 14.53 -10.17 -5.73
N GLN A 38 15.26 -9.72 -6.74
CA GLN A 38 16.11 -10.59 -7.54
C GLN A 38 17.18 -11.29 -6.68
N HIS A 39 17.83 -10.56 -5.74
CA HIS A 39 18.78 -11.15 -4.80
C HIS A 39 18.14 -12.33 -4.04
N TRP A 40 16.95 -12.15 -3.45
CA TRP A 40 16.25 -13.21 -2.72
C TRP A 40 15.84 -14.40 -3.59
N LEU A 41 15.62 -14.19 -4.88
CA LEU A 41 15.22 -15.26 -5.81
C LEU A 41 16.40 -16.03 -6.42
N THR A 42 17.59 -15.44 -6.47
CA THR A 42 18.71 -16.01 -7.23
C THR A 42 19.92 -16.40 -6.39
N GLU A 43 20.08 -15.81 -5.21
CA GLU A 43 21.29 -16.05 -4.41
C GLU A 43 21.24 -17.41 -3.71
N LYS A 44 22.37 -18.12 -3.79
CA LYS A 44 22.50 -19.44 -3.15
C LYS A 44 22.66 -19.30 -1.65
N GLY A 45 21.93 -20.11 -0.90
CA GLY A 45 22.04 -20.15 0.55
C GLY A 45 21.18 -19.12 1.30
N VAL A 46 20.42 -18.30 0.58
CA VAL A 46 19.38 -17.47 1.21
C VAL A 46 18.12 -18.30 1.55
N GLU A 47 17.37 -17.84 2.50
CA GLU A 47 16.10 -18.46 2.90
C GLU A 47 15.08 -18.37 1.76
N HIS A 48 14.23 -19.39 1.63
CA HIS A 48 13.14 -19.36 0.68
C HIS A 48 12.10 -18.31 1.08
N ILE A 49 11.73 -17.45 0.13
CA ILE A 49 10.71 -16.42 0.33
C ILE A 49 9.42 -16.85 -0.36
N ASP A 50 8.35 -16.97 0.39
CA ASP A 50 7.03 -17.35 -0.11
C ASP A 50 6.22 -16.14 -0.57
N ALA A 51 6.46 -14.95 0.02
CA ALA A 51 5.69 -13.76 -0.26
C ALA A 51 6.50 -12.47 -0.21
N PHE A 52 6.16 -11.54 -1.09
CA PHE A 52 6.65 -10.16 -1.10
C PHE A 52 5.50 -9.20 -0.81
N VAL A 53 5.69 -8.32 0.18
CA VAL A 53 4.69 -7.33 0.59
C VAL A 53 5.24 -5.94 0.35
N CYS A 54 4.60 -5.19 -0.55
CA CYS A 54 4.98 -3.83 -0.90
C CYS A 54 4.18 -2.84 -0.08
N LEU A 55 4.87 -1.95 0.63
CA LEU A 55 4.24 -0.90 1.45
C LEU A 55 4.13 0.44 0.72
N GLU A 56 4.70 0.54 -0.49
CA GLU A 56 4.69 1.73 -1.34
C GLU A 56 4.13 1.41 -2.73
N ALA A 57 3.47 2.39 -3.35
CA ALA A 57 2.86 2.27 -4.68
C ALA A 57 3.87 1.92 -5.78
N SER A 58 5.09 2.45 -5.67
CA SER A 58 6.11 2.32 -6.71
C SER A 58 6.74 0.93 -6.82
N SER A 59 6.72 0.12 -5.75
CA SER A 59 7.51 -1.11 -5.68
C SER A 59 6.82 -2.35 -6.26
N GLY A 60 5.48 -2.41 -6.28
CA GLY A 60 4.74 -3.62 -6.64
C GLY A 60 5.06 -4.16 -8.04
N LYS A 61 5.13 -3.29 -9.05
CA LYS A 61 5.45 -3.66 -10.42
C LYS A 61 6.89 -4.16 -10.59
N ASP A 62 7.83 -3.58 -9.86
CA ASP A 62 9.25 -3.95 -9.94
C ASP A 62 9.52 -5.29 -9.25
N VAL A 63 8.85 -5.54 -8.11
CA VAL A 63 8.83 -6.86 -7.47
C VAL A 63 8.22 -7.92 -8.41
N ALA A 64 7.06 -7.62 -9.02
CA ALA A 64 6.41 -8.52 -9.95
C ALA A 64 7.28 -8.82 -11.18
N GLU A 65 7.99 -7.82 -11.70
CA GLU A 65 8.91 -8.00 -12.82
C GLU A 65 10.11 -8.89 -12.45
N ALA A 66 10.69 -8.73 -11.25
CA ALA A 66 11.75 -9.60 -10.76
C ALA A 66 11.26 -11.05 -10.61
N VAL A 67 10.09 -11.26 -10.04
CA VAL A 67 9.44 -12.58 -9.90
C VAL A 67 9.22 -13.21 -11.27
N ARG A 68 8.67 -12.45 -12.22
CA ARG A 68 8.42 -12.92 -13.60
C ARG A 68 9.72 -13.32 -14.31
N ARG A 69 10.77 -12.50 -14.25
CA ARG A 69 12.07 -12.79 -14.90
C ARG A 69 12.75 -14.03 -14.36
N ASN A 70 12.54 -14.33 -13.09
CA ASN A 70 13.12 -15.51 -12.44
C ASN A 70 12.22 -16.74 -12.49
N ASN A 71 11.07 -16.69 -13.21
CA ASN A 71 10.06 -17.74 -13.27
C ASN A 71 9.57 -18.21 -11.90
N ALA A 72 9.56 -17.32 -10.90
CA ALA A 72 9.17 -17.59 -9.52
C ALA A 72 7.69 -17.22 -9.27
N THR A 73 6.82 -17.49 -10.26
CA THR A 73 5.40 -17.08 -10.26
C THR A 73 4.53 -17.82 -9.23
N ASP A 74 5.13 -18.70 -8.46
CA ASP A 74 4.56 -19.37 -7.28
C ASP A 74 4.70 -18.53 -5.99
N ARG A 75 5.35 -17.34 -6.06
CA ARG A 75 5.48 -16.40 -4.95
C ARG A 75 4.28 -15.47 -4.89
N LEU A 76 3.76 -15.25 -3.67
CA LEU A 76 2.68 -14.30 -3.45
C LEU A 76 3.22 -12.87 -3.48
N ILE A 77 2.47 -11.96 -4.12
CA ILE A 77 2.78 -10.54 -4.14
C ILE A 77 1.58 -9.75 -3.67
N VAL A 78 1.76 -8.99 -2.59
CA VAL A 78 0.78 -8.01 -2.12
C VAL A 78 1.34 -6.61 -2.39
N ALA A 79 0.64 -5.85 -3.24
CA ALA A 79 1.05 -4.51 -3.65
C ALA A 79 0.27 -3.41 -2.92
N MET A 80 0.55 -2.17 -3.27
CA MET A 80 -0.11 -0.98 -2.77
C MET A 80 -0.55 -0.10 -3.95
N ASP A 81 -1.72 0.52 -3.79
CA ASP A 81 -2.38 1.42 -4.74
C ASP A 81 -2.94 0.76 -6.01
N THR A 82 -3.57 1.56 -6.86
CA THR A 82 -4.39 1.09 -7.98
C THR A 82 -4.01 1.79 -9.28
N ASP A 83 -2.71 2.03 -9.51
CA ASP A 83 -2.26 2.49 -10.83
C ASP A 83 -2.54 1.43 -11.91
N GLU A 84 -2.57 1.86 -13.18
CA GLU A 84 -2.96 1.02 -14.30
C GLU A 84 -2.08 -0.23 -14.44
N ALA A 85 -0.77 -0.08 -14.23
CA ALA A 85 0.16 -1.20 -14.34
C ALA A 85 -0.09 -2.22 -13.22
N THR A 86 -0.26 -1.76 -11.99
CA THR A 86 -0.57 -2.64 -10.84
C THR A 86 -1.88 -3.39 -11.03
N LEU A 87 -2.96 -2.70 -11.46
CA LEU A 87 -4.24 -3.35 -11.76
C LEU A 87 -4.12 -4.38 -12.89
N GLY A 88 -3.35 -4.09 -13.94
CA GLY A 88 -3.06 -5.03 -15.02
C GLY A 88 -2.33 -6.28 -14.53
N LEU A 89 -1.40 -6.13 -13.61
CA LEU A 89 -0.66 -7.25 -13.01
C LEU A 89 -1.54 -8.09 -12.07
N VAL A 90 -2.47 -7.45 -11.32
CA VAL A 90 -3.48 -8.18 -10.53
C VAL A 90 -4.42 -8.94 -11.46
N LYS A 91 -4.89 -8.33 -12.53
CA LYS A 91 -5.77 -8.99 -13.51
C LYS A 91 -5.11 -10.20 -14.17
N SER A 92 -3.83 -10.10 -14.50
CA SER A 92 -3.07 -11.23 -15.06
C SER A 92 -2.75 -12.32 -14.03
N GLY A 93 -2.86 -12.03 -12.73
CA GLY A 93 -2.54 -12.94 -11.64
C GLY A 93 -1.05 -13.02 -11.30
N LEU A 94 -0.25 -12.06 -11.74
CA LEU A 94 1.16 -11.95 -11.31
C LEU A 94 1.28 -11.26 -9.95
N ILE A 95 0.39 -10.34 -9.64
CA ILE A 95 0.18 -9.79 -8.30
C ILE A 95 -1.11 -10.40 -7.75
N ASP A 96 -1.08 -10.94 -6.54
CA ASP A 96 -2.23 -11.63 -5.93
C ASP A 96 -3.27 -10.62 -5.45
N ALA A 97 -2.80 -9.53 -4.83
CA ALA A 97 -3.68 -8.47 -4.35
C ALA A 97 -2.95 -7.13 -4.25
N THR A 98 -3.72 -6.05 -4.27
CA THR A 98 -3.24 -4.71 -3.93
C THR A 98 -4.20 -4.01 -2.96
N ILE A 99 -3.67 -3.11 -2.15
CA ILE A 99 -4.45 -2.31 -1.21
C ILE A 99 -4.77 -0.96 -1.84
N ALA A 100 -6.04 -0.73 -2.13
CA ALA A 100 -6.54 0.53 -2.66
C ALA A 100 -6.80 1.52 -1.52
N GLN A 101 -6.14 2.67 -1.57
CA GLN A 101 -6.44 3.83 -0.72
C GLN A 101 -7.61 4.63 -1.32
N LYS A 102 -8.13 5.59 -0.56
CA LYS A 102 -9.22 6.49 -0.99
C LYS A 102 -8.73 7.94 -1.05
N PRO A 103 -7.86 8.30 -2.01
CA PRO A 103 -7.23 9.62 -2.07
C PRO A 103 -8.24 10.75 -2.21
N PHE A 104 -9.33 10.54 -2.96
CA PHE A 104 -10.42 11.52 -3.06
C PHE A 104 -11.03 11.82 -1.68
N THR A 105 -11.35 10.78 -0.92
CA THR A 105 -11.92 10.91 0.42
C THR A 105 -10.96 11.60 1.37
N MET A 106 -9.67 11.26 1.33
CA MET A 106 -8.62 11.91 2.11
C MET A 106 -8.55 13.40 1.80
N THR A 107 -8.49 13.76 0.52
CA THR A 107 -8.43 15.15 0.06
C THR A 107 -9.69 15.92 0.43
N PHE A 108 -10.87 15.32 0.22
CA PHE A 108 -12.15 15.94 0.56
C PHE A 108 -12.23 16.29 2.05
N PHE A 109 -11.92 15.35 2.93
CA PHE A 109 -11.95 15.59 4.38
C PHE A 109 -10.89 16.60 4.80
N GLY A 110 -9.67 16.52 4.26
CA GLY A 110 -8.60 17.46 4.57
C GLY A 110 -8.96 18.90 4.16
N LEU A 111 -9.46 19.08 2.94
CA LEU A 111 -9.90 20.40 2.47
C LEU A 111 -11.09 20.94 3.26
N LYS A 112 -12.06 20.08 3.57
CA LYS A 112 -13.21 20.49 4.40
C LYS A 112 -12.75 20.96 5.80
N GLN A 113 -11.84 20.25 6.44
CA GLN A 113 -11.31 20.68 7.74
C GLN A 113 -10.57 22.01 7.65
N LEU A 114 -9.78 22.23 6.59
CA LEU A 114 -9.09 23.50 6.37
C LEU A 114 -10.08 24.66 6.13
N ASP A 115 -11.13 24.41 5.37
CA ASP A 115 -12.20 25.38 5.12
C ASP A 115 -12.94 25.73 6.41
N ASP A 116 -13.32 24.71 7.20
CA ASP A 116 -13.98 24.91 8.49
C ASP A 116 -13.11 25.74 9.46
N VAL A 117 -11.80 25.47 9.54
CA VAL A 117 -10.87 26.25 10.38
C VAL A 117 -10.71 27.68 9.88
N HIS A 118 -10.74 27.88 8.57
CA HIS A 118 -10.63 29.23 7.98
C HIS A 118 -11.87 30.09 8.30
N HIS A 119 -13.06 29.53 8.19
CA HIS A 119 -14.32 30.24 8.43
C HIS A 119 -14.72 30.32 9.92
N TYR A 120 -14.34 29.31 10.69
CA TYR A 120 -14.61 29.19 12.12
C TYR A 120 -13.31 29.04 12.90
N PRO A 121 -12.53 30.14 13.06
CA PRO A 121 -11.22 30.07 13.69
C PRO A 121 -11.31 29.49 15.11
N VAL A 122 -10.51 28.46 15.36
CA VAL A 122 -10.33 27.88 16.69
C VAL A 122 -9.00 28.38 17.28
N ASP A 123 -8.87 28.37 18.61
CA ASP A 123 -7.60 28.72 19.26
C ASP A 123 -6.52 27.69 18.96
N LEU A 124 -5.67 28.01 18.00
CA LEU A 124 -4.55 27.15 17.57
C LEU A 124 -3.34 27.14 18.53
N LYS A 125 -3.43 27.82 19.69
CA LYS A 125 -2.35 27.81 20.69
C LYS A 125 -2.25 26.50 21.46
N ARG A 126 -3.21 25.59 21.28
CA ARG A 126 -3.24 24.29 21.92
C ARG A 126 -2.61 23.23 21.02
N ASP A 127 -1.96 22.26 21.64
CA ASP A 127 -1.52 21.03 20.94
C ASP A 127 -2.72 20.10 20.74
N PHE A 128 -3.35 20.19 19.59
CA PHE A 128 -4.51 19.37 19.24
C PHE A 128 -4.23 17.86 19.23
N ALA A 129 -2.97 17.46 19.12
CA ALA A 129 -2.61 16.05 19.15
C ALA A 129 -2.75 15.43 20.54
N THR A 130 -2.57 16.24 21.59
CA THR A 130 -2.64 15.80 22.99
C THR A 130 -3.85 16.34 23.76
N ASP A 131 -4.52 17.36 23.25
CA ASP A 131 -5.68 17.96 23.90
C ASP A 131 -6.93 17.05 23.75
N SER A 132 -7.43 16.56 24.90
CA SER A 132 -8.64 15.74 24.95
C SER A 132 -9.93 16.49 24.54
N PHE A 133 -9.89 17.82 24.55
CA PHE A 133 -11.00 18.69 24.13
C PHE A 133 -10.78 19.30 22.74
N SER A 134 -9.83 18.76 21.97
CA SER A 134 -9.60 19.22 20.60
C SER A 134 -10.90 19.11 19.78
N PRO A 135 -11.29 20.16 19.03
CA PRO A 135 -12.40 20.08 18.09
C PRO A 135 -12.08 19.23 16.87
N PHE A 136 -10.80 18.84 16.68
CA PHE A 136 -10.38 18.00 15.56
C PHE A 136 -10.17 16.56 16.00
N PRO A 137 -10.58 15.60 15.16
CA PRO A 137 -10.23 14.20 15.39
C PRO A 137 -8.71 14.02 15.24
N ARG A 138 -8.09 13.25 16.13
CA ARG A 138 -6.68 12.89 16.01
C ARG A 138 -6.39 12.00 14.80
N PHE A 139 -7.40 11.27 14.38
CA PHE A 139 -7.32 10.29 13.31
C PHE A 139 -8.66 10.24 12.57
N VAL A 140 -8.58 10.25 11.25
CA VAL A 140 -9.74 10.05 10.37
C VAL A 140 -9.45 8.83 9.50
N ASP A 141 -10.14 7.72 9.78
CA ASP A 141 -10.08 6.55 8.93
C ASP A 141 -10.92 6.79 7.67
N THR A 142 -10.25 6.93 6.55
CA THR A 142 -10.90 7.06 5.23
C THR A 142 -11.17 5.71 4.58
N GLY A 143 -10.76 4.62 5.24
CA GLY A 143 -10.91 3.26 4.79
C GLY A 143 -9.95 2.87 3.67
N VAL A 144 -9.82 1.57 3.49
CA VAL A 144 -9.08 0.94 2.40
C VAL A 144 -9.93 -0.16 1.76
N SER A 145 -9.52 -0.64 0.60
CA SER A 145 -10.15 -1.80 -0.04
C SER A 145 -9.08 -2.76 -0.53
N LEU A 146 -9.32 -4.06 -0.34
CA LEU A 146 -8.53 -5.10 -0.97
C LEU A 146 -8.99 -5.25 -2.42
N VAL A 147 -8.04 -5.21 -3.34
CA VAL A 147 -8.27 -5.46 -4.76
C VAL A 147 -7.51 -6.70 -5.17
N ASP A 148 -8.24 -7.69 -5.64
CA ASP A 148 -7.73 -8.98 -6.10
C ASP A 148 -8.32 -9.33 -7.47
N LYS A 149 -8.06 -10.53 -7.93
CA LYS A 149 -8.56 -11.03 -9.22
C LYS A 149 -10.09 -11.06 -9.33
N VAL A 150 -10.81 -11.08 -8.20
CA VAL A 150 -12.28 -11.18 -8.19
C VAL A 150 -12.92 -9.82 -8.50
N ASN A 151 -12.30 -8.74 -8.03
CA ASN A 151 -12.90 -7.40 -8.11
C ASN A 151 -12.09 -6.37 -8.93
N VAL A 152 -10.91 -6.73 -9.43
CA VAL A 152 -10.01 -5.82 -10.17
C VAL A 152 -10.68 -5.14 -11.37
N ASP A 153 -11.58 -5.83 -12.07
CA ASP A 153 -12.27 -5.26 -13.23
C ASP A 153 -13.15 -4.07 -12.88
N LEU A 154 -13.74 -4.04 -11.68
CA LEU A 154 -14.50 -2.88 -11.19
C LEU A 154 -13.60 -1.65 -11.03
N TYR A 155 -12.37 -1.84 -10.56
CA TYR A 155 -11.39 -0.75 -10.41
C TYR A 155 -10.87 -0.24 -11.75
N ILE A 156 -10.64 -1.14 -12.71
CA ILE A 156 -10.22 -0.77 -14.07
C ILE A 156 -11.33 0.05 -14.75
N GLN A 157 -12.58 -0.40 -14.69
CA GLN A 157 -13.73 0.30 -15.24
C GLN A 157 -13.89 1.69 -14.59
N GLY A 158 -13.88 1.77 -13.27
CA GLY A 158 -14.02 3.04 -12.54
C GLY A 158 -12.93 4.06 -12.91
N ARG A 159 -11.70 3.61 -13.18
CA ARG A 159 -10.63 4.49 -13.69
C ARG A 159 -10.93 5.03 -15.08
N GLN A 160 -11.39 4.17 -16.00
CA GLN A 160 -11.73 4.57 -17.37
C GLN A 160 -12.87 5.59 -17.39
N GLU A 161 -13.91 5.38 -16.59
CA GLU A 161 -15.01 6.33 -16.44
C GLU A 161 -14.57 7.68 -15.85
N ALA A 162 -13.62 7.69 -14.92
CA ALA A 162 -13.07 8.92 -14.34
C ALA A 162 -12.21 9.71 -15.34
N GLN A 163 -11.53 9.04 -16.26
CA GLN A 163 -10.70 9.68 -17.29
C GLN A 163 -11.52 10.21 -18.48
N SER A 164 -12.75 9.74 -18.66
CA SER A 164 -13.63 10.15 -19.76
C SER A 164 -14.46 11.41 -19.45
N LYS A 165 -14.39 11.95 -18.25
CA LYS A 165 -15.07 13.18 -17.78
C LYS A 165 -14.13 14.35 -17.72
#